data_6e89ec500f8573cccc7248646ea9a34c
#
_entry.id   6e89ec500f8573cccc7248646ea9a34c
#
_cell.length_a   1.000
_cell.length_b   1.000
_cell.length_c   1.000
_cell.angle_alpha   90.00
_cell.angle_beta   90.00
_cell.angle_gamma   90.00
#
_symmetry.space_group_name_H-M   'P 1'
#
loop_
_entity.id
_entity.type
_entity.pdbx_description
1 polymer ?
#
loop_
_entity_poly.entity_id
_entity_poly.type
_entity_poly.pdbx_seq_one_letter_code
_entity_poly.pdbx_strand_id
1 'polypeptide(L)'
;QQIADLAGVSRGTVDRALHNRGRVSPEVKEKIQKIAAELGYKPNLIGQALVRTRQNFKLGVIIQSNETPTMQIVRAGVLQATEELAGSGVEVVLRDFQGLDTELMLEYIEELVSMGVQGIALTPDTAPEVRQCIDELHAQGIPVITLNADAPGSKRLCFIGMDNYRAGQTAACLLRRSDLNIQQ
;
A
#
# COMPACT_ATOMS: atom_id res chain seq x y z
N GLN A 1 -15.92 18.21 -0.24
CA GLN A 1 -16.67 19.43 -0.54
C GLN A 1 -17.73 19.14 -1.61
N GLN A 2 -17.35 18.64 -2.78
CA GLN A 2 -18.20 18.43 -3.95
C GLN A 2 -19.47 17.61 -3.66
N ILE A 3 -19.38 16.52 -2.89
CA ILE A 3 -20.55 15.71 -2.50
C ILE A 3 -21.52 16.53 -1.63
N ALA A 4 -21.02 17.36 -0.74
CA ALA A 4 -21.84 18.20 0.12
C ALA A 4 -22.62 19.24 -0.68
N ASP A 5 -21.96 19.86 -1.66
CA ASP A 5 -22.53 20.86 -2.54
C ASP A 5 -23.62 20.25 -3.43
N LEU A 6 -23.38 19.09 -4.04
CA LEU A 6 -24.34 18.36 -4.88
C LEU A 6 -25.53 17.78 -4.10
N ALA A 7 -25.28 17.34 -2.86
CA ALA A 7 -26.33 16.82 -2.01
C ALA A 7 -27.18 17.93 -1.35
N GLY A 8 -26.66 19.17 -1.30
CA GLY A 8 -27.30 20.31 -0.63
C GLY A 8 -27.27 20.20 0.89
N VAL A 9 -26.20 19.60 1.44
CA VAL A 9 -26.05 19.37 2.89
C VAL A 9 -24.68 19.81 3.40
N SER A 10 -24.51 19.88 4.71
CA SER A 10 -23.20 20.22 5.30
C SER A 10 -22.20 19.08 5.14
N ARG A 11 -20.88 19.41 5.13
CA ARG A 11 -19.79 18.42 5.15
C ARG A 11 -19.94 17.42 6.30
N GLY A 12 -20.36 17.88 7.47
CA GLY A 12 -20.58 17.02 8.62
C GLY A 12 -21.73 16.03 8.42
N THR A 13 -22.75 16.38 7.61
CA THR A 13 -23.83 15.47 7.26
C THR A 13 -23.35 14.41 6.28
N VAL A 14 -22.52 14.81 5.28
CA VAL A 14 -21.87 13.86 4.35
C VAL A 14 -20.98 12.87 5.10
N ASP A 15 -20.14 13.35 6.01
CA ASP A 15 -19.26 12.50 6.83
C ASP A 15 -20.07 11.48 7.63
N ARG A 16 -21.14 11.91 8.30
CA ARG A 16 -22.01 11.01 9.07
C ARG A 16 -22.74 9.99 8.20
N ALA A 17 -23.20 10.39 7.01
CA ALA A 17 -23.88 9.50 6.09
C ALA A 17 -22.98 8.42 5.50
N LEU A 18 -21.78 8.82 5.06
CA LEU A 18 -20.80 7.90 4.46
C LEU A 18 -20.18 6.93 5.48
N HIS A 19 -20.12 7.33 6.76
CA HIS A 19 -19.49 6.54 7.83
C HIS A 19 -20.48 5.89 8.80
N ASN A 20 -21.77 5.83 8.45
CA ASN A 20 -22.82 5.25 9.30
C ASN A 20 -22.85 5.83 10.74
N ARG A 21 -22.40 7.07 10.94
CA ARG A 21 -22.47 7.75 12.24
C ARG A 21 -23.87 8.37 12.37
N GLY A 22 -24.70 7.86 13.25
CA GLY A 22 -26.11 8.15 13.40
C GLY A 22 -26.57 9.63 13.28
N ARG A 23 -27.91 9.85 13.15
CA ARG A 23 -28.62 11.14 12.96
C ARG A 23 -28.58 11.72 11.53
N VAL A 24 -28.61 10.87 10.51
CA VAL A 24 -28.90 11.27 9.12
C VAL A 24 -30.13 10.49 8.69
N SER A 25 -31.12 11.18 8.07
CA SER A 25 -32.30 10.49 7.59
C SER A 25 -31.96 9.48 6.49
N PRO A 26 -32.69 8.37 6.37
CA PRO A 26 -32.41 7.34 5.36
C PRO A 26 -32.40 7.92 3.92
N GLU A 27 -33.28 8.83 3.60
CA GLU A 27 -33.36 9.48 2.30
C GLU A 27 -32.12 10.30 1.96
N VAL A 28 -31.65 11.10 2.92
CA VAL A 28 -30.43 11.92 2.76
C VAL A 28 -29.19 11.03 2.65
N LYS A 29 -29.15 9.94 3.41
CA LYS A 29 -28.06 8.97 3.35
C LYS A 29 -27.98 8.30 1.98
N GLU A 30 -29.11 7.82 1.44
CA GLU A 30 -29.16 7.19 0.13
C GLU A 30 -28.75 8.17 -0.99
N LYS A 31 -29.24 9.42 -0.94
CA LYS A 31 -28.84 10.48 -1.87
C LYS A 31 -27.31 10.71 -1.85
N ILE A 32 -26.71 10.78 -0.67
CA ILE A 32 -25.26 10.99 -0.52
C ILE A 32 -24.48 9.79 -1.04
N GLN A 33 -24.92 8.57 -0.75
CA GLN A 33 -24.28 7.35 -1.24
C GLN A 33 -24.31 7.23 -2.75
N LYS A 34 -25.42 7.60 -3.38
CA LYS A 34 -25.56 7.63 -4.85
C LYS A 34 -24.60 8.63 -5.48
N ILE A 35 -24.56 9.86 -4.99
CA ILE A 35 -23.63 10.90 -5.47
C ILE A 35 -22.17 10.47 -5.25
N ALA A 36 -21.86 9.86 -4.12
CA ALA A 36 -20.52 9.36 -3.83
C ALA A 36 -20.09 8.26 -4.83
N ALA A 37 -21.01 7.34 -5.17
CA ALA A 37 -20.77 6.29 -6.16
C ALA A 37 -20.59 6.87 -7.58
N GLU A 38 -21.40 7.84 -7.98
CA GLU A 38 -21.30 8.52 -9.27
C GLU A 38 -19.98 9.30 -9.43
N LEU A 39 -19.45 9.85 -8.34
CA LEU A 39 -18.17 10.55 -8.31
C LEU A 39 -16.97 9.62 -8.10
N GLY A 40 -17.17 8.30 -8.01
CA GLY A 40 -16.12 7.33 -7.73
C GLY A 40 -15.46 7.50 -6.34
N TYR A 41 -16.17 8.12 -5.39
CA TYR A 41 -15.63 8.35 -4.04
C TYR A 41 -15.44 7.04 -3.30
N LYS A 42 -14.19 6.74 -2.96
CA LYS A 42 -13.84 5.64 -2.05
C LYS A 42 -13.49 6.22 -0.68
N PRO A 43 -14.20 5.83 0.41
CA PRO A 43 -13.83 6.26 1.75
C PRO A 43 -12.39 5.84 2.05
N ASN A 44 -11.53 6.79 2.38
CA ASN A 44 -10.18 6.47 2.84
C ASN A 44 -10.25 5.97 4.30
N LEU A 45 -10.38 4.65 4.46
CA LEU A 45 -10.50 4.01 5.78
C LEU A 45 -9.24 4.20 6.64
N ILE A 46 -8.07 4.28 5.98
CA ILE A 46 -6.78 4.49 6.65
C ILE A 46 -6.70 5.93 7.17
N GLY A 47 -7.04 6.91 6.35
CA GLY A 47 -7.08 8.31 6.76
C GLY A 47 -8.04 8.56 7.92
N GLN A 48 -9.16 7.83 7.98
CA GLN A 48 -10.11 7.94 9.09
C GLN A 48 -9.60 7.32 10.40
N ALA A 49 -8.91 6.20 10.33
CA ALA A 49 -8.29 5.58 11.51
C ALA A 49 -7.21 6.50 12.10
N LEU A 50 -6.44 7.17 11.25
CA LEU A 50 -5.33 8.07 11.64
C LEU A 50 -5.81 9.42 12.17
N VAL A 51 -6.84 10.02 11.59
CA VAL A 51 -7.47 11.25 12.12
C VAL A 51 -8.06 11.02 13.52
N ARG A 52 -8.48 9.79 13.84
CA ARG A 52 -8.93 9.45 15.20
C ARG A 52 -7.82 9.48 16.25
N THR A 53 -6.59 9.20 15.86
CA THR A 53 -5.45 9.17 16.81
C THR A 53 -4.73 10.51 16.98
N ARG A 54 -5.05 11.53 16.18
CA ARG A 54 -4.33 12.83 16.12
C ARG A 54 -2.80 12.72 15.99
N GLN A 55 -2.30 11.55 15.58
CA GLN A 55 -0.88 11.33 15.34
C GLN A 55 -0.61 11.35 13.85
N ASN A 56 0.38 12.14 13.44
CA ASN A 56 0.92 12.02 12.09
C ASN A 56 1.57 10.62 11.97
N PHE A 57 1.11 9.84 11.01
CA PHE A 57 1.68 8.52 10.76
C PHE A 57 2.67 8.63 9.62
N LYS A 58 3.92 8.22 9.88
CA LYS A 58 4.98 8.22 8.88
C LYS A 58 5.25 6.81 8.39
N LEU A 59 5.10 6.60 7.09
CA LEU A 59 5.33 5.32 6.41
C LEU A 59 6.56 5.43 5.53
N GLY A 60 7.54 4.56 5.75
CA GLY A 60 8.68 4.38 4.85
C GLY A 60 8.32 3.45 3.70
N VAL A 61 8.77 3.77 2.49
CA VAL A 61 8.63 2.90 1.32
C VAL A 61 9.98 2.77 0.63
N ILE A 62 10.45 1.53 0.37
CA ILE A 62 11.70 1.27 -0.34
C ILE A 62 11.41 0.44 -1.58
N ILE A 63 11.84 0.94 -2.76
CA ILE A 63 11.68 0.28 -4.05
C ILE A 63 13.07 0.10 -4.68
N GLN A 64 13.50 -1.14 -4.84
CA GLN A 64 14.70 -1.47 -5.62
C GLN A 64 14.35 -1.71 -7.10
N SER A 65 15.37 -1.73 -7.97
CA SER A 65 15.21 -1.94 -9.42
C SER A 65 14.19 -1.02 -10.06
N ASN A 66 14.20 0.26 -9.66
CA ASN A 66 13.22 1.27 -10.08
C ASN A 66 13.27 1.58 -11.60
N GLU A 67 14.32 1.13 -12.30
CA GLU A 67 14.49 1.23 -13.75
C GLU A 67 13.60 0.23 -14.52
N THR A 68 13.13 -0.83 -13.86
CA THR A 68 12.30 -1.84 -14.54
C THR A 68 10.86 -1.36 -14.76
N PRO A 69 10.21 -1.71 -15.89
CA PRO A 69 8.85 -1.28 -16.16
C PRO A 69 7.85 -1.63 -15.04
N THR A 70 8.00 -2.80 -14.43
CA THR A 70 7.13 -3.23 -13.32
C THR A 70 7.31 -2.34 -12.09
N MET A 71 8.56 -2.03 -11.73
CA MET A 71 8.83 -1.18 -10.57
C MET A 71 8.46 0.27 -10.81
N GLN A 72 8.52 0.76 -12.05
CA GLN A 72 7.99 2.08 -12.40
C GLN A 72 6.48 2.18 -12.16
N ILE A 73 5.72 1.11 -12.45
CA ILE A 73 4.27 1.06 -12.15
C ILE A 73 4.05 1.05 -10.63
N VAL A 74 4.82 0.26 -9.89
CA VAL A 74 4.73 0.24 -8.41
C VAL A 74 5.05 1.62 -7.83
N ARG A 75 6.13 2.24 -8.31
CA ARG A 75 6.54 3.60 -7.90
C ARG A 75 5.45 4.64 -8.18
N ALA A 76 4.87 4.60 -9.37
CA ALA A 76 3.77 5.50 -9.74
C ALA A 76 2.56 5.32 -8.80
N GLY A 77 2.22 4.09 -8.45
CA GLY A 77 1.17 3.78 -7.48
C GLY A 77 1.47 4.33 -6.08
N VAL A 78 2.73 4.27 -5.63
CA VAL A 78 3.15 4.86 -4.35
C VAL A 78 3.01 6.39 -4.38
N LEU A 79 3.44 7.04 -5.45
CA LEU A 79 3.33 8.49 -5.60
C LEU A 79 1.86 8.93 -5.63
N GLN A 80 1.01 8.23 -6.39
CA GLN A 80 -0.43 8.49 -6.40
C GLN A 80 -1.05 8.33 -5.01
N ALA A 81 -0.72 7.24 -4.29
CA ALA A 81 -1.21 7.03 -2.93
C ALA A 81 -0.74 8.13 -1.97
N THR A 82 0.48 8.64 -2.15
CA THR A 82 1.01 9.77 -1.37
C THR A 82 0.16 11.03 -1.57
N GLU A 83 -0.19 11.34 -2.83
CA GLU A 83 -1.07 12.47 -3.15
C GLU A 83 -2.48 12.29 -2.56
N GLU A 84 -3.06 11.09 -2.68
CA GLU A 84 -4.38 10.77 -2.13
C GLU A 84 -4.42 10.84 -0.59
N LEU A 85 -3.29 10.55 0.06
CA LEU A 85 -3.13 10.63 1.51
C LEU A 85 -2.77 12.04 2.01
N ALA A 86 -2.47 12.97 1.11
CA ALA A 86 -2.14 14.34 1.49
C ALA A 86 -3.26 14.96 2.35
N GLY A 87 -2.88 15.51 3.50
CA GLY A 87 -3.83 16.10 4.48
C GLY A 87 -4.60 15.08 5.33
N SER A 88 -4.34 13.77 5.19
CA SER A 88 -4.96 12.74 6.04
C SER A 88 -4.21 12.50 7.36
N GLY A 89 -3.04 13.13 7.54
CA GLY A 89 -2.13 12.85 8.66
C GLY A 89 -1.17 11.69 8.39
N VAL A 90 -1.11 11.21 7.14
CA VAL A 90 -0.12 10.22 6.71
C VAL A 90 0.96 10.90 5.87
N GLU A 91 2.20 10.74 6.28
CA GLU A 91 3.39 11.14 5.53
C GLU A 91 4.04 9.89 4.94
N VAL A 92 4.29 9.86 3.63
CA VAL A 92 4.99 8.76 2.95
C VAL A 92 6.39 9.23 2.58
N VAL A 93 7.40 8.50 3.04
CA VAL A 93 8.81 8.74 2.72
C VAL A 93 9.27 7.65 1.78
N LEU A 94 9.45 7.99 0.50
CA LEU A 94 9.92 7.08 -0.54
C LEU A 94 11.44 7.14 -0.67
N ARG A 95 12.07 5.95 -0.75
CA ARG A 95 13.43 5.72 -1.20
C ARG A 95 13.39 4.74 -2.35
N ASP A 96 14.05 5.07 -3.45
CA ASP A 96 14.13 4.16 -4.59
C ASP A 96 15.54 4.18 -5.19
N PHE A 97 15.96 3.05 -5.76
CA PHE A 97 17.28 2.90 -6.37
C PHE A 97 17.26 1.88 -7.52
N GLN A 98 18.30 1.93 -8.34
CA GLN A 98 18.48 1.04 -9.49
C GLN A 98 19.17 -0.26 -9.06
N GLY A 99 18.81 -1.35 -9.72
CA GLY A 99 19.41 -2.66 -9.47
C GLY A 99 19.04 -3.25 -8.11
N LEU A 100 19.85 -4.20 -7.70
CA LEU A 100 19.79 -4.89 -6.40
C LEU A 100 21.03 -4.52 -5.61
N ASP A 101 20.83 -3.87 -4.47
CA ASP A 101 21.90 -3.47 -3.56
C ASP A 101 21.41 -3.64 -2.12
N THR A 102 21.87 -4.73 -1.50
CA THR A 102 21.48 -5.07 -0.12
C THR A 102 21.99 -4.05 0.89
N GLU A 103 23.22 -3.55 0.71
CA GLU A 103 23.82 -2.59 1.64
C GLU A 103 23.05 -1.28 1.61
N LEU A 104 22.78 -0.76 0.41
CA LEU A 104 21.99 0.45 0.22
C LEU A 104 20.54 0.31 0.75
N MET A 105 19.96 -0.88 0.60
CA MET A 105 18.62 -1.15 1.16
C MET A 105 18.65 -1.05 2.69
N LEU A 106 19.65 -1.64 3.33
CA LEU A 106 19.80 -1.60 4.79
C LEU A 106 20.07 -0.17 5.27
N GLU A 107 20.91 0.60 4.58
CA GLU A 107 21.13 2.02 4.86
C GLU A 107 19.81 2.83 4.81
N TYR A 108 19.00 2.60 3.78
CA TYR A 108 17.70 3.28 3.67
C TYR A 108 16.71 2.86 4.76
N ILE A 109 16.75 1.59 5.20
CA ILE A 109 15.95 1.15 6.35
C ILE A 109 16.38 1.91 7.61
N GLU A 110 17.68 2.01 7.89
CA GLU A 110 18.22 2.73 9.06
C GLU A 110 17.85 4.22 8.99
N GLU A 111 17.98 4.84 7.82
CA GLU A 111 17.57 6.22 7.61
C GLU A 111 16.09 6.42 7.93
N LEU A 112 15.20 5.59 7.39
CA LEU A 112 13.76 5.67 7.63
C LEU A 112 13.43 5.49 9.12
N VAL A 113 14.07 4.54 9.79
CA VAL A 113 13.91 4.32 11.23
C VAL A 113 14.34 5.56 12.00
N SER A 114 15.48 6.18 11.65
CA SER A 114 15.97 7.42 12.27
C SER A 114 15.01 8.60 12.09
N MET A 115 14.27 8.61 10.96
CA MET A 115 13.21 9.60 10.68
C MET A 115 11.92 9.34 11.45
N GLY A 116 11.85 8.27 12.24
CA GLY A 116 10.71 7.91 13.08
C GLY A 116 9.52 7.35 12.31
N VAL A 117 9.75 6.55 11.27
CA VAL A 117 8.65 5.84 10.58
C VAL A 117 8.01 4.81 11.52
N GLN A 118 6.70 4.65 11.41
CA GLN A 118 5.92 3.71 12.20
C GLN A 118 5.54 2.43 11.43
N GLY A 119 6.03 2.31 10.22
CA GLY A 119 5.90 1.11 9.38
C GLY A 119 6.72 1.26 8.12
N ILE A 120 7.13 0.13 7.53
CA ILE A 120 7.93 0.11 6.30
C ILE A 120 7.28 -0.83 5.29
N ALA A 121 7.15 -0.37 4.05
CA ALA A 121 6.85 -1.18 2.89
C ALA A 121 8.10 -1.29 2.02
N LEU A 122 8.54 -2.49 1.67
CA LEU A 122 9.75 -2.64 0.87
C LEU A 122 9.64 -3.78 -0.17
N THR A 123 10.40 -3.64 -1.25
CA THR A 123 10.62 -4.72 -2.22
C THR A 123 11.92 -5.43 -1.83
N PRO A 124 11.88 -6.55 -1.06
CA PRO A 124 13.09 -7.20 -0.57
C PRO A 124 13.86 -7.89 -1.68
N ASP A 125 15.15 -8.08 -1.46
CA ASP A 125 15.93 -9.12 -2.12
C ASP A 125 15.88 -10.45 -1.32
N THR A 126 16.66 -11.43 -1.74
CA THR A 126 16.72 -12.75 -1.10
C THR A 126 17.82 -12.86 -0.02
N ALA A 127 18.53 -11.78 0.27
CA ALA A 127 19.62 -11.77 1.22
C ALA A 127 19.14 -12.09 2.66
N PRO A 128 19.86 -12.95 3.39
CA PRO A 128 19.52 -13.27 4.78
C PRO A 128 19.51 -12.05 5.69
N GLU A 129 20.35 -11.06 5.40
CA GLU A 129 20.51 -9.82 6.14
C GLU A 129 19.22 -8.99 6.12
N VAL A 130 18.55 -8.93 4.96
CA VAL A 130 17.25 -8.24 4.82
C VAL A 130 16.18 -8.93 5.67
N ARG A 131 16.16 -10.27 5.69
CA ARG A 131 15.22 -11.02 6.52
C ARG A 131 15.48 -10.77 8.01
N GLN A 132 16.73 -10.80 8.44
CA GLN A 132 17.11 -10.50 9.81
C GLN A 132 16.68 -9.08 10.19
N CYS A 133 16.94 -8.10 9.33
CA CYS A 133 16.52 -6.71 9.54
C CYS A 133 15.00 -6.58 9.71
N ILE A 134 14.19 -7.29 8.90
CA ILE A 134 12.73 -7.33 9.06
C ILE A 134 12.34 -7.87 10.45
N ASP A 135 13.02 -8.91 10.93
CA ASP A 135 12.74 -9.50 12.25
C ASP A 135 13.14 -8.55 13.39
N GLU A 136 14.24 -7.80 13.24
CA GLU A 136 14.66 -6.77 14.18
C GLU A 136 13.69 -5.59 14.23
N LEU A 137 13.21 -5.11 13.07
CA LEU A 137 12.18 -4.08 12.99
C LEU A 137 10.89 -4.51 13.68
N HIS A 138 10.47 -5.76 13.46
CA HIS A 138 9.31 -6.32 14.15
C HIS A 138 9.49 -6.31 15.68
N ALA A 139 10.67 -6.66 16.18
CA ALA A 139 11.00 -6.62 17.60
C ALA A 139 10.96 -5.19 18.18
N GLN A 140 11.26 -4.19 17.37
CA GLN A 140 11.16 -2.77 17.71
C GLN A 140 9.73 -2.21 17.60
N GLY A 141 8.76 -3.03 17.17
CA GLY A 141 7.37 -2.60 16.98
C GLY A 141 7.11 -1.87 15.67
N ILE A 142 8.03 -1.92 14.71
CA ILE A 142 7.89 -1.35 13.37
C ILE A 142 7.44 -2.47 12.41
N PRO A 143 6.14 -2.51 12.04
CA PRO A 143 5.65 -3.52 11.11
C PRO A 143 6.23 -3.32 9.70
N VAL A 144 6.58 -4.43 9.06
CA VAL A 144 7.07 -4.44 7.68
C VAL A 144 6.09 -5.19 6.78
N ILE A 145 5.78 -4.63 5.63
CA ILE A 145 5.12 -5.35 4.53
C ILE A 145 6.08 -5.49 3.35
N THR A 146 6.00 -6.62 2.66
CA THR A 146 6.79 -6.85 1.45
C THR A 146 5.94 -6.66 0.21
N LEU A 147 6.51 -6.04 -0.82
CA LEU A 147 5.85 -5.68 -2.08
C LEU A 147 6.53 -6.38 -3.25
N ASN A 148 5.75 -6.92 -4.20
CA ASN A 148 6.20 -7.55 -5.45
C ASN A 148 7.12 -8.77 -5.27
N ALA A 149 8.17 -8.67 -4.47
CA ALA A 149 9.01 -9.78 -3.98
C ALA A 149 8.70 -10.06 -2.52
N ASP A 150 8.92 -11.30 -2.08
CA ASP A 150 8.61 -11.73 -0.73
C ASP A 150 9.86 -12.14 0.05
N ALA A 151 9.79 -12.04 1.38
CA ALA A 151 10.80 -12.53 2.32
C ALA A 151 10.20 -13.64 3.21
N PRO A 152 9.99 -14.84 2.67
CA PRO A 152 9.36 -15.93 3.42
C PRO A 152 10.23 -16.34 4.61
N GLY A 153 9.55 -16.66 5.74
CA GLY A 153 10.21 -17.00 7.00
C GLY A 153 10.63 -15.80 7.85
N SER A 154 10.47 -14.56 7.37
CA SER A 154 10.60 -13.35 8.20
C SER A 154 9.33 -13.04 8.98
N LYS A 155 9.43 -12.15 9.97
CA LYS A 155 8.30 -11.65 10.76
C LYS A 155 7.57 -10.47 10.10
N ARG A 156 7.61 -10.38 8.77
CA ARG A 156 6.81 -9.39 8.05
C ARG A 156 5.32 -9.54 8.37
N LEU A 157 4.60 -8.43 8.35
CA LEU A 157 3.15 -8.41 8.62
C LEU A 157 2.37 -9.13 7.51
N CYS A 158 2.68 -8.84 6.24
CA CYS A 158 2.09 -9.49 5.08
C CYS A 158 2.95 -9.28 3.82
N PHE A 159 2.62 -10.04 2.78
CA PHE A 159 3.15 -9.89 1.43
C PHE A 159 2.03 -9.39 0.50
N ILE A 160 2.35 -8.40 -0.33
CA ILE A 160 1.47 -7.88 -1.38
C ILE A 160 2.16 -8.10 -2.73
N GLY A 161 1.68 -9.09 -3.47
CA GLY A 161 2.28 -9.44 -4.75
C GLY A 161 1.61 -10.64 -5.38
N MET A 162 2.15 -11.10 -6.50
CA MET A 162 1.67 -12.28 -7.22
C MET A 162 2.33 -13.54 -6.64
N ASP A 163 1.55 -14.60 -6.48
CA ASP A 163 2.08 -15.93 -6.19
C ASP A 163 2.77 -16.49 -7.47
N ASN A 164 4.07 -16.22 -7.58
CA ASN A 164 4.86 -16.60 -8.75
C ASN A 164 4.93 -18.12 -8.96
N TYR A 165 4.83 -18.91 -7.89
CA TYR A 165 4.81 -20.37 -8.00
C TYR A 165 3.51 -20.84 -8.68
N ARG A 166 2.36 -20.35 -8.23
CA ARG A 166 1.07 -20.65 -8.86
C ARG A 166 0.96 -20.10 -10.27
N ALA A 167 1.51 -18.93 -10.53
CA ALA A 167 1.58 -18.36 -11.88
C ALA A 167 2.39 -19.26 -12.82
N GLY A 168 3.55 -19.74 -12.38
CA GLY A 168 4.37 -20.70 -13.14
C GLY A 168 3.66 -22.03 -13.38
N GLN A 169 2.98 -22.58 -12.38
CA GLN A 169 2.16 -23.80 -12.55
C GLN A 169 1.04 -23.59 -13.57
N THR A 170 0.37 -22.44 -13.54
CA THR A 170 -0.69 -22.11 -14.50
C THR A 170 -0.13 -22.01 -15.91
N ALA A 171 1.00 -21.33 -16.11
CA ALA A 171 1.68 -21.23 -17.40
C ALA A 171 2.06 -22.62 -17.95
N ALA A 172 2.66 -23.47 -17.13
CA ALA A 172 3.01 -24.84 -17.52
C ALA A 172 1.78 -25.68 -17.90
N CYS A 173 0.67 -25.52 -17.17
CA CYS A 173 -0.58 -26.21 -17.47
C CYS A 173 -1.18 -25.74 -18.82
N LEU A 174 -1.13 -24.44 -19.11
CA LEU A 174 -1.60 -23.88 -20.38
C LEU A 174 -0.75 -24.38 -21.55
N LEU A 175 0.57 -24.38 -21.43
CA LEU A 175 1.49 -24.89 -22.45
C LEU A 175 1.24 -26.36 -22.75
N ARG A 176 1.00 -27.18 -21.72
CA ARG A 176 0.65 -28.60 -21.90
C ARG A 176 -0.67 -28.82 -22.65
N ARG A 177 -1.65 -27.95 -22.44
CA ARG A 177 -2.97 -28.04 -23.07
C ARG A 177 -3.00 -27.51 -24.49
N SER A 178 -2.06 -26.68 -24.89
CA SER A 178 -2.02 -26.04 -26.19
C SER A 178 -1.40 -26.92 -27.29
N ASP A 179 -1.07 -28.19 -27.01
CA ASP A 179 -0.42 -29.16 -27.96
C ASP A 179 0.80 -28.55 -28.71
N LEU A 180 1.42 -27.56 -28.14
CA LEU A 180 2.69 -27.06 -28.64
C LEU A 180 3.73 -28.16 -28.42
N ASN A 181 3.96 -28.98 -29.47
CA ASN A 181 5.10 -29.89 -29.58
C ASN A 181 6.38 -29.04 -29.49
N ILE A 182 6.85 -28.80 -28.28
CA ILE A 182 8.20 -28.32 -28.05
C ILE A 182 9.09 -29.54 -28.34
N GLN A 183 9.49 -29.70 -29.58
CA GLN A 183 10.56 -30.66 -29.95
C GLN A 183 11.82 -30.14 -29.23
N GLN A 184 12.41 -31.04 -28.44
CA GLN A 184 13.69 -30.87 -27.77
C GLN A 184 14.82 -30.69 -28.77
#